data_eda48e4ac96570141d4386bee26456f6
#
_entry.id   eda48e4ac96570141d4386bee26456f6
#
_cell.length_a   1.000
_cell.length_b   1.000
_cell.length_c   1.000
_cell.angle_alpha   90.00
_cell.angle_beta   90.00
_cell.angle_gamma   90.00
#
_symmetry.space_group_name_H-M   'P 1'
#
loop_
_entity.id
_entity.type
_entity.pdbx_description
1 polymer ?
#
loop_
_entity_poly.entity_id
_entity_poly.type
_entity_poly.pdbx_seq_one_letter_code
_entity_poly.pdbx_strand_id
1 'polypeptide(L)'
;LSLTSLLLFGWFILLLMLIKECEDIGVKSYKLEITENEKGKYLSKNGKRYNCKLIKDPNGVKDPTVKGALYTSKRVGKDGKVFNFHKIRSMCPGAEAMKAQLVEYGINEADEPAFKLKDDPRITKFGKFIRKTSLDELPQIWDIFVGNMSIIGPRSPIPSEVDKYTDYQKQKFLVKGGLLCLWQIEHNRNDIKFDDWVKLDLKYIETRSLWLDLKIILKGAWMVLF
;
A
#
# COMPACT_ATOMS: atom_id res chain seq x y z
N LEU A 1 -2.94 -25.98 -8.69
CA LEU A 1 -2.59 -26.00 -7.27
C LEU A 1 -3.36 -27.10 -6.60
N SER A 2 -2.68 -27.99 -5.85
CA SER A 2 -3.34 -29.06 -5.11
C SER A 2 -4.18 -28.47 -3.96
N LEU A 3 -5.24 -29.16 -3.52
CA LEU A 3 -6.05 -28.75 -2.37
C LEU A 3 -5.16 -28.54 -1.12
N THR A 4 -4.15 -29.38 -0.95
CA THR A 4 -3.17 -29.26 0.14
C THR A 4 -2.36 -27.97 0.07
N SER A 5 -1.93 -27.53 -1.14
CA SER A 5 -1.21 -26.26 -1.31
C SER A 5 -2.09 -25.05 -0.97
N LEU A 6 -3.37 -25.09 -1.34
CA LEU A 6 -4.34 -24.03 -0.99
C LEU A 6 -4.59 -23.98 0.52
N LEU A 7 -4.71 -25.13 1.19
CA LEU A 7 -4.87 -25.19 2.63
C LEU A 7 -3.63 -24.64 3.35
N LEU A 8 -2.42 -25.08 2.98
CA LEU A 8 -1.17 -24.59 3.57
C LEU A 8 -1.01 -23.07 3.40
N PHE A 9 -1.37 -22.55 2.22
CA PHE A 9 -1.32 -21.12 1.95
C PHE A 9 -2.33 -20.34 2.82
N GLY A 10 -3.56 -20.86 2.97
CA GLY A 10 -4.56 -20.29 3.87
C GLY A 10 -4.09 -20.26 5.33
N TRP A 11 -3.52 -21.34 5.83
CA TRP A 11 -2.93 -21.41 7.18
C TRP A 11 -1.79 -20.43 7.38
N PHE A 12 -0.94 -20.23 6.38
CA PHE A 12 0.15 -19.26 6.45
C PHE A 12 -0.37 -17.81 6.56
N ILE A 13 -1.39 -17.45 5.79
CA ILE A 13 -2.05 -16.14 5.92
C ILE A 13 -2.65 -15.97 7.32
N LEU A 14 -3.35 -16.98 7.83
CA LEU A 14 -3.93 -16.95 9.18
C LEU A 14 -2.85 -16.78 10.25
N LEU A 15 -1.70 -17.45 10.12
CA LEU A 15 -0.57 -17.28 11.04
C LEU A 15 -0.05 -15.83 11.04
N LEU A 16 0.13 -15.22 9.86
CA LEU A 16 0.55 -13.82 9.75
C LEU A 16 -0.47 -12.87 10.40
N MET A 17 -1.76 -13.15 10.24
CA MET A 17 -2.82 -12.37 10.87
C MET A 17 -2.78 -12.52 12.39
N LEU A 18 -2.57 -13.73 12.92
CA LEU A 18 -2.43 -13.96 14.36
C LEU A 18 -1.22 -13.22 14.95
N ILE A 19 -0.07 -13.24 14.26
CA ILE A 19 1.11 -12.48 14.69
C ILE A 19 0.79 -10.98 14.76
N LYS A 20 0.07 -10.46 13.77
CA LYS A 20 -0.36 -9.05 13.76
C LYS A 20 -1.32 -8.72 14.90
N GLU A 21 -2.27 -9.59 15.21
CA GLU A 21 -3.15 -9.44 16.37
C GLU A 21 -2.35 -9.41 17.68
N CYS A 22 -1.36 -10.31 17.83
CA CYS A 22 -0.49 -10.35 18.99
C CYS A 22 0.34 -9.07 19.17
N GLU A 23 0.77 -8.43 18.08
CA GLU A 23 1.49 -7.15 18.14
C GLU A 23 0.65 -6.03 18.77
N ASP A 24 -0.66 -6.09 18.59
CA ASP A 24 -1.60 -5.07 19.05
C ASP A 24 -2.26 -5.42 20.41
N ILE A 25 -1.93 -6.58 21.04
CA ILE A 25 -2.48 -6.96 22.34
C ILE A 25 -2.13 -5.89 23.39
N GLY A 26 -3.14 -5.45 24.14
CA GLY A 26 -3.02 -4.47 25.21
C GLY A 26 -2.83 -3.03 24.74
N VAL A 27 -2.82 -2.77 23.42
CA VAL A 27 -2.74 -1.42 22.86
C VAL A 27 -4.11 -0.97 22.41
N LYS A 28 -4.67 0.08 23.05
CA LYS A 28 -5.96 0.65 22.66
C LYS A 28 -5.83 1.54 21.43
N SER A 29 -4.79 2.37 21.38
CA SER A 29 -4.53 3.27 20.26
C SER A 29 -3.05 3.62 20.16
N TYR A 30 -2.71 4.33 19.10
CA TYR A 30 -1.39 4.95 18.93
C TYR A 30 -1.58 6.44 18.68
N LYS A 31 -0.60 7.22 19.11
CA LYS A 31 -0.50 8.66 18.89
C LYS A 31 0.75 8.96 18.07
N LEU A 32 0.63 9.86 17.12
CA LEU A 32 1.76 10.38 16.36
C LEU A 32 2.17 11.73 16.97
N GLU A 33 3.37 11.79 17.53
CA GLU A 33 4.01 13.05 17.92
C GLU A 33 4.83 13.57 16.75
N ILE A 34 4.56 14.82 16.37
CA ILE A 34 5.30 15.54 15.33
C ILE A 34 5.96 16.74 15.99
N THR A 35 7.28 16.79 15.99
CA THR A 35 8.06 17.88 16.58
C THR A 35 8.96 18.53 15.54
N GLU A 36 8.92 19.86 15.44
CA GLU A 36 9.82 20.61 14.57
C GLU A 36 11.25 20.50 15.09
N ASN A 37 12.20 20.19 14.22
CA ASN A 37 13.60 20.02 14.56
C ASN A 37 14.45 20.25 13.31
N GLU A 38 15.44 21.15 13.38
CA GLU A 38 16.33 21.50 12.26
C GLU A 38 17.05 20.30 11.64
N LYS A 39 17.35 19.27 12.44
CA LYS A 39 17.94 17.99 12.01
C LYS A 39 16.88 16.89 11.85
N GLY A 40 15.60 17.26 11.77
CA GLY A 40 14.48 16.32 11.67
C GLY A 40 14.58 15.45 10.42
N LYS A 41 14.12 14.22 10.55
CA LYS A 41 14.17 13.20 9.49
C LYS A 41 13.28 13.56 8.30
N TYR A 42 12.12 14.16 8.55
CA TYR A 42 11.11 14.42 7.53
C TYR A 42 11.17 15.88 7.10
N LEU A 43 11.36 16.10 5.80
CA LEU A 43 11.31 17.42 5.20
C LEU A 43 9.88 17.70 4.71
N SER A 44 9.34 18.82 5.14
CA SER A 44 8.03 19.30 4.72
C SER A 44 8.13 20.12 3.43
N LYS A 45 7.01 20.25 2.72
CA LYS A 45 6.90 21.08 1.51
C LYS A 45 7.19 22.58 1.77
N ASN A 46 7.05 23.05 3.01
CA ASN A 46 7.39 24.43 3.41
C ASN A 46 8.85 24.61 3.83
N GLY A 47 9.69 23.58 3.63
CA GLY A 47 11.12 23.62 3.97
C GLY A 47 11.47 23.33 5.43
N LYS A 48 10.50 23.16 6.31
CA LYS A 48 10.73 22.81 7.71
C LYS A 48 11.01 21.31 7.86
N ARG A 49 11.79 20.97 8.88
CA ARG A 49 12.09 19.56 9.20
C ARG A 49 11.40 19.14 10.49
N TYR A 50 10.97 17.88 10.52
CA TYR A 50 10.23 17.30 11.62
C TYR A 50 10.76 15.92 12.01
N ASN A 51 10.62 15.60 13.30
CA ASN A 51 10.69 14.22 13.78
C ASN A 51 9.27 13.72 14.06
N CYS A 52 8.99 12.50 13.61
CA CYS A 52 7.71 11.83 13.84
C CYS A 52 7.95 10.58 14.68
N LYS A 53 7.27 10.46 15.81
CA LYS A 53 7.38 9.33 16.72
C LYS A 53 6.01 8.72 16.99
N LEU A 54 5.90 7.42 16.75
CA LEU A 54 4.71 6.64 17.08
C LEU A 54 4.78 6.21 18.55
N ILE A 55 3.77 6.57 19.32
CA ILE A 55 3.68 6.25 20.75
C ILE A 55 2.43 5.40 20.97
N LYS A 56 2.58 4.30 21.74
CA LYS A 56 1.44 3.52 22.20
C LYS A 56 0.67 4.33 23.24
N ASP A 57 -0.62 4.48 23.03
CA ASP A 57 -1.51 5.16 23.96
C ASP A 57 -2.44 4.13 24.63
N PRO A 58 -2.14 3.68 25.86
CA PRO A 58 -2.95 2.70 26.55
C PRO A 58 -4.30 3.26 27.00
N ASN A 59 -4.41 4.60 27.12
CA ASN A 59 -5.62 5.30 27.56
C ASN A 59 -6.46 5.85 26.40
N GLY A 60 -5.96 5.71 25.16
CA GLY A 60 -6.65 6.21 23.98
C GLY A 60 -7.92 5.43 23.65
N VAL A 61 -8.77 6.04 22.84
CA VAL A 61 -10.00 5.42 22.34
C VAL A 61 -9.63 4.40 21.25
N LYS A 62 -10.17 3.19 21.36
CA LYS A 62 -9.98 2.16 20.32
C LYS A 62 -10.56 2.67 18.99
N ASP A 63 -9.78 2.63 17.94
CA ASP A 63 -10.23 3.00 16.59
C ASP A 63 -11.31 1.98 16.13
N PRO A 64 -12.57 2.42 15.95
CA PRO A 64 -13.66 1.51 15.58
C PRO A 64 -13.54 0.99 14.14
N THR A 65 -12.70 1.62 13.33
CA THR A 65 -12.48 1.23 11.92
C THR A 65 -11.53 0.05 11.81
N VAL A 66 -10.78 -0.24 12.86
CA VAL A 66 -9.79 -1.34 12.90
C VAL A 66 -10.48 -2.64 13.28
N LYS A 67 -10.75 -3.46 12.29
CA LYS A 67 -11.33 -4.81 12.44
C LYS A 67 -10.26 -5.86 12.18
N GLY A 68 -9.55 -6.27 13.24
CA GLY A 68 -8.57 -7.35 13.16
C GLY A 68 -7.33 -7.05 12.29
N ALA A 69 -6.62 -8.09 11.92
CA ALA A 69 -5.38 -8.01 11.14
C ALA A 69 -5.60 -7.83 9.64
N LEU A 70 -6.80 -8.14 9.13
CA LEU A 70 -7.14 -7.89 7.73
C LEU A 70 -7.55 -6.43 7.56
N TYR A 71 -6.85 -5.75 6.67
CA TYR A 71 -7.18 -4.40 6.24
C TYR A 71 -7.94 -4.45 4.93
N THR A 72 -9.11 -3.81 4.89
CA THR A 72 -9.93 -3.70 3.69
C THR A 72 -10.11 -2.23 3.33
N SER A 73 -9.87 -1.87 2.08
CA SER A 73 -10.09 -0.52 1.57
C SER A 73 -10.82 -0.54 0.24
N LYS A 74 -11.49 0.56 -0.09
CA LYS A 74 -12.08 0.73 -1.42
C LYS A 74 -10.99 1.11 -2.42
N ARG A 75 -11.02 0.47 -3.59
CA ARG A 75 -10.15 0.78 -4.73
C ARG A 75 -10.96 0.89 -6.00
N VAL A 76 -10.44 1.66 -6.94
CA VAL A 76 -11.04 1.80 -8.26
C VAL A 76 -10.33 0.88 -9.23
N GLY A 77 -11.09 0.01 -9.89
CA GLY A 77 -10.63 -0.96 -10.86
C GLY A 77 -11.08 -0.62 -12.28
N LYS A 78 -11.18 -1.68 -13.11
CA LYS A 78 -11.61 -1.56 -14.50
C LYS A 78 -12.96 -0.85 -14.62
N ASP A 79 -13.08 0.00 -15.65
CA ASP A 79 -14.28 0.78 -15.97
C ASP A 79 -14.75 1.68 -14.81
N GLY A 80 -13.81 2.09 -13.91
CA GLY A 80 -14.13 2.93 -12.76
C GLY A 80 -14.88 2.21 -11.63
N LYS A 81 -15.06 0.89 -11.70
CA LYS A 81 -15.80 0.13 -10.69
C LYS A 81 -15.05 0.08 -9.38
N VAL A 82 -15.74 0.40 -8.29
CA VAL A 82 -15.18 0.34 -6.93
C VAL A 82 -15.31 -1.07 -6.38
N PHE A 83 -14.23 -1.61 -5.82
CA PHE A 83 -14.19 -2.92 -5.20
C PHE A 83 -13.51 -2.90 -3.83
N ASN A 84 -13.71 -3.95 -3.03
CA ASN A 84 -12.98 -4.15 -1.78
C ASN A 84 -11.61 -4.74 -2.11
N PHE A 85 -10.58 -4.12 -1.59
CA PHE A 85 -9.19 -4.48 -1.75
C PHE A 85 -8.63 -4.93 -0.40
N HIS A 86 -7.97 -6.07 -0.35
CA HIS A 86 -7.56 -6.72 0.89
C HIS A 86 -6.04 -6.74 1.07
N LYS A 87 -5.60 -6.47 2.30
CA LYS A 87 -4.19 -6.60 2.74
C LYS A 87 -4.12 -7.10 4.17
N ILE A 88 -2.97 -7.65 4.57
CA ILE A 88 -2.65 -7.76 5.99
C ILE A 88 -2.26 -6.37 6.49
N ARG A 89 -2.84 -5.96 7.63
CA ARG A 89 -2.59 -4.64 8.21
C ARG A 89 -1.14 -4.51 8.66
N SER A 90 -0.40 -3.62 8.01
CA SER A 90 1.00 -3.32 8.30
C SER A 90 1.21 -2.03 9.09
N MET A 91 0.14 -1.26 9.27
CA MET A 91 0.14 -0.01 10.02
C MET A 91 -0.55 -0.17 11.38
N CYS A 92 -0.27 0.76 12.27
CA CYS A 92 -0.93 0.85 13.56
C CYS A 92 -2.41 1.23 13.42
N PRO A 93 -3.26 0.93 14.43
CA PRO A 93 -4.60 1.50 14.52
C PRO A 93 -4.58 3.03 14.46
N GLY A 94 -5.56 3.64 13.78
CA GLY A 94 -5.62 5.10 13.62
C GLY A 94 -4.69 5.70 12.56
N ALA A 95 -4.03 4.88 11.76
CA ALA A 95 -3.06 5.34 10.76
C ALA A 95 -3.63 6.32 9.74
N GLU A 96 -4.93 6.26 9.43
CA GLU A 96 -5.54 7.20 8.48
C GLU A 96 -5.69 8.61 9.07
N ALA A 97 -6.09 8.72 10.34
CA ALA A 97 -6.12 10.00 11.04
C ALA A 97 -4.71 10.62 11.15
N MET A 98 -3.69 9.79 11.41
CA MET A 98 -2.29 10.23 11.42
C MET A 98 -1.80 10.68 10.04
N LYS A 99 -2.33 10.10 8.95
CA LYS A 99 -2.04 10.58 7.59
C LYS A 99 -2.52 12.00 7.39
N ALA A 100 -3.72 12.34 7.87
CA ALA A 100 -4.24 13.69 7.80
C ALA A 100 -3.31 14.69 8.51
N GLN A 101 -2.82 14.34 9.72
CA GLN A 101 -1.82 15.15 10.43
C GLN A 101 -0.54 15.33 9.61
N LEU A 102 0.04 14.26 9.05
CA LEU A 102 1.25 14.35 8.23
C LEU A 102 1.05 15.27 7.02
N VAL A 103 -0.10 15.19 6.36
CA VAL A 103 -0.46 16.07 5.24
C VAL A 103 -0.57 17.53 5.69
N GLU A 104 -1.18 17.80 6.85
CA GLU A 104 -1.30 19.13 7.44
C GLU A 104 0.08 19.78 7.70
N TYR A 105 1.05 18.98 8.19
CA TYR A 105 2.43 19.42 8.35
C TYR A 105 3.21 19.49 7.02
N GLY A 106 2.59 19.15 5.88
CA GLY A 106 3.23 19.13 4.57
C GLY A 106 4.25 18.00 4.39
N ILE A 107 4.18 16.96 5.22
CA ILE A 107 5.10 15.82 5.19
C ILE A 107 4.55 14.78 4.19
N ASN A 108 5.02 14.86 2.95
CA ASN A 108 4.73 13.92 1.86
C ASN A 108 5.88 13.95 0.84
N GLU A 109 6.45 12.79 0.54
CA GLU A 109 7.56 12.65 -0.42
C GLU A 109 7.09 12.37 -1.85
N ALA A 110 5.78 12.14 -2.06
CA ALA A 110 5.21 11.97 -3.38
C ALA A 110 4.53 13.24 -3.87
N ASP A 111 4.41 13.36 -5.21
CA ASP A 111 3.56 14.36 -5.83
C ASP A 111 2.09 13.99 -5.68
N GLU A 112 1.23 15.01 -5.54
CA GLU A 112 -0.21 14.79 -5.52
C GLU A 112 -0.70 14.13 -6.83
N PRO A 113 -1.75 13.31 -6.76
CA PRO A 113 -2.60 13.04 -5.60
C PRO A 113 -2.10 11.92 -4.68
N ALA A 114 -0.91 11.37 -4.93
CA ALA A 114 -0.37 10.26 -4.15
C ALA A 114 0.20 10.71 -2.80
N PHE A 115 0.09 9.84 -1.78
CA PHE A 115 0.78 9.99 -0.50
C PHE A 115 1.80 8.86 -0.33
N LYS A 116 3.06 9.23 -0.08
CA LYS A 116 4.16 8.28 0.14
C LYS A 116 5.18 8.85 1.10
N LEU A 117 5.65 8.02 2.01
CA LEU A 117 6.81 8.29 2.86
C LEU A 117 7.71 7.04 2.82
N LYS A 118 9.00 7.25 2.59
CA LYS A 118 10.02 6.20 2.55
C LYS A 118 10.13 5.46 3.89
N ASP A 119 10.09 6.22 4.98
CA ASP A 119 10.10 5.70 6.36
C ASP A 119 8.84 6.16 7.10
N ASP A 120 7.70 5.60 6.70
CA ASP A 120 6.40 5.97 7.29
C ASP A 120 6.34 5.59 8.78
N PRO A 121 6.17 6.55 9.71
CA PRO A 121 6.17 6.30 11.14
C PRO A 121 4.97 5.47 11.61
N ARG A 122 3.92 5.37 10.80
CA ARG A 122 2.71 4.61 11.11
C ARG A 122 2.89 3.10 10.94
N ILE A 123 3.98 2.67 10.27
CA ILE A 123 4.24 1.25 10.02
C ILE A 123 4.82 0.61 11.28
N THR A 124 4.18 -0.47 11.74
CA THR A 124 4.64 -1.22 12.92
C THR A 124 5.90 -2.05 12.63
N LYS A 125 6.55 -2.61 13.65
CA LYS A 125 7.75 -3.45 13.46
C LYS A 125 7.44 -4.67 12.59
N PHE A 126 6.37 -5.39 12.88
CA PHE A 126 5.89 -6.50 12.06
C PHE A 126 5.46 -6.01 10.67
N GLY A 127 4.79 -4.86 10.61
CA GLY A 127 4.41 -4.21 9.35
C GLY A 127 5.59 -3.94 8.42
N LYS A 128 6.74 -3.53 8.96
CA LYS A 128 7.98 -3.35 8.16
C LYS A 128 8.45 -4.67 7.55
N PHE A 129 8.41 -5.76 8.32
CA PHE A 129 8.79 -7.08 7.85
C PHE A 129 7.88 -7.56 6.71
N ILE A 130 6.55 -7.55 6.91
CA ILE A 130 5.62 -8.05 5.90
C ILE A 130 5.59 -7.19 4.62
N ARG A 131 5.85 -5.88 4.72
CA ARG A 131 6.00 -5.00 3.55
C ARG A 131 7.29 -5.27 2.78
N LYS A 132 8.41 -5.49 3.49
CA LYS A 132 9.68 -5.82 2.85
C LYS A 132 9.60 -7.11 2.04
N THR A 133 8.83 -8.08 2.53
CA THR A 133 8.62 -9.40 1.91
C THR A 133 7.37 -9.46 1.04
N SER A 134 6.62 -8.36 0.89
CA SER A 134 5.33 -8.28 0.19
C SER A 134 4.26 -9.27 0.71
N LEU A 135 4.44 -9.83 1.90
CA LEU A 135 3.49 -10.76 2.52
C LEU A 135 2.17 -10.07 2.90
N ASP A 136 2.19 -8.76 3.10
CA ASP A 136 0.98 -7.98 3.36
C ASP A 136 0.00 -8.00 2.17
N GLU A 137 0.47 -8.30 0.97
CA GLU A 137 -0.32 -8.32 -0.26
C GLU A 137 -0.94 -9.69 -0.59
N LEU A 138 -0.61 -10.75 0.15
CA LEU A 138 -1.15 -12.10 -0.09
C LEU A 138 -2.68 -12.19 -0.15
N PRO A 139 -3.46 -11.45 0.67
CA PRO A 139 -4.92 -11.50 0.57
C PRO A 139 -5.47 -11.01 -0.77
N GLN A 140 -4.71 -10.26 -1.57
CA GLN A 140 -5.12 -9.81 -2.90
C GLN A 140 -5.24 -10.99 -3.91
N ILE A 141 -4.68 -12.15 -3.60
CA ILE A 141 -4.90 -13.37 -4.40
C ILE A 141 -6.40 -13.70 -4.42
N TRP A 142 -7.13 -13.44 -3.33
CA TRP A 142 -8.58 -13.53 -3.32
C TRP A 142 -9.23 -12.52 -4.27
N ASP A 143 -8.75 -11.27 -4.30
CA ASP A 143 -9.26 -10.23 -5.20
C ASP A 143 -9.03 -10.58 -6.67
N ILE A 144 -7.93 -11.27 -6.97
CA ILE A 144 -7.65 -11.82 -8.30
C ILE A 144 -8.60 -12.97 -8.61
N PHE A 145 -8.78 -13.90 -7.68
CA PHE A 145 -9.64 -15.09 -7.86
C PHE A 145 -11.10 -14.70 -8.14
N VAL A 146 -11.65 -13.73 -7.40
CA VAL A 146 -13.01 -13.22 -7.61
C VAL A 146 -13.13 -12.28 -8.82
N GLY A 147 -12.03 -12.02 -9.51
CA GLY A 147 -12.00 -11.27 -10.76
C GLY A 147 -11.98 -9.75 -10.63
N ASN A 148 -11.79 -9.20 -9.44
CA ASN A 148 -11.65 -7.76 -9.22
C ASN A 148 -10.30 -7.22 -9.72
N MET A 149 -9.25 -8.04 -9.64
CA MET A 149 -7.88 -7.71 -10.01
C MET A 149 -7.29 -8.70 -11.00
N SER A 150 -6.13 -8.36 -11.54
CA SER A 150 -5.24 -9.22 -12.30
C SER A 150 -3.93 -9.43 -11.55
N ILE A 151 -3.12 -10.42 -11.95
CA ILE A 151 -1.74 -10.57 -11.45
C ILE A 151 -0.91 -9.37 -11.89
N ILE A 152 -0.98 -9.00 -13.16
CA ILE A 152 -0.26 -7.84 -13.72
C ILE A 152 -1.26 -6.81 -14.22
N GLY A 153 -0.96 -5.53 -13.97
CA GLY A 153 -1.78 -4.41 -14.43
C GLY A 153 -1.43 -3.11 -13.72
N PRO A 154 -2.08 -2.00 -14.10
CA PRO A 154 -1.96 -0.72 -13.42
C PRO A 154 -2.31 -0.81 -11.94
N ARG A 155 -1.68 0.00 -11.09
CA ARG A 155 -2.07 0.09 -9.68
C ARG A 155 -3.50 0.61 -9.55
N SER A 156 -4.32 -0.08 -8.76
CA SER A 156 -5.67 0.36 -8.39
C SER A 156 -5.60 1.48 -7.34
N PRO A 157 -6.00 2.73 -7.66
CA PRO A 157 -5.98 3.86 -6.73
C PRO A 157 -7.15 3.82 -5.75
N ILE A 158 -7.09 4.64 -4.70
CA ILE A 158 -8.26 4.91 -3.84
C ILE A 158 -9.19 5.92 -4.51
N PRO A 159 -10.51 5.92 -4.21
CA PRO A 159 -11.46 6.86 -4.82
C PRO A 159 -11.04 8.33 -4.70
N SER A 160 -10.56 8.77 -3.55
CA SER A 160 -10.12 10.15 -3.32
C SER A 160 -8.90 10.59 -4.15
N GLU A 161 -8.08 9.64 -4.63
CA GLU A 161 -7.04 9.93 -5.62
C GLU A 161 -7.68 10.15 -7.00
N VAL A 162 -8.66 9.30 -7.37
CA VAL A 162 -9.32 9.33 -8.69
C VAL A 162 -10.12 10.61 -8.91
N ASP A 163 -10.68 11.18 -7.85
CA ASP A 163 -11.39 12.47 -7.91
C ASP A 163 -10.50 13.61 -8.44
N LYS A 164 -9.17 13.47 -8.29
CA LYS A 164 -8.17 14.43 -8.76
C LYS A 164 -7.54 14.05 -10.11
N TYR A 165 -7.95 12.93 -10.72
CA TYR A 165 -7.34 12.44 -11.96
C TYR A 165 -7.87 13.19 -13.19
N THR A 166 -6.97 13.51 -14.10
CA THR A 166 -7.29 13.95 -15.45
C THR A 166 -7.86 12.80 -16.28
N ASP A 167 -8.49 13.10 -17.40
CA ASP A 167 -9.03 12.08 -18.30
C ASP A 167 -7.90 11.21 -18.91
N TYR A 168 -6.71 11.78 -19.11
CA TYR A 168 -5.54 11.04 -19.51
C TYR A 168 -5.15 9.98 -18.45
N GLN A 169 -5.11 10.35 -17.18
CA GLN A 169 -4.77 9.46 -16.08
C GLN A 169 -5.84 8.39 -15.84
N LYS A 170 -7.11 8.67 -16.15
CA LYS A 170 -8.23 7.71 -16.07
C LYS A 170 -8.17 6.59 -17.11
N GLN A 171 -7.39 6.75 -18.20
CA GLN A 171 -7.22 5.67 -19.18
C GLN A 171 -6.65 4.38 -18.59
N LYS A 172 -5.98 4.44 -17.44
CA LYS A 172 -5.53 3.25 -16.72
C LYS A 172 -6.67 2.30 -16.31
N PHE A 173 -7.91 2.78 -16.27
CA PHE A 173 -9.09 1.95 -15.95
C PHE A 173 -9.64 1.15 -17.13
N LEU A 174 -9.03 1.22 -18.30
CA LEU A 174 -9.39 0.38 -19.45
C LEU A 174 -9.13 -1.11 -19.18
N VAL A 175 -8.29 -1.43 -18.20
CA VAL A 175 -7.96 -2.81 -17.82
C VAL A 175 -8.12 -3.01 -16.31
N LYS A 176 -8.12 -4.29 -15.85
CA LYS A 176 -8.10 -4.59 -14.42
C LYS A 176 -6.78 -4.12 -13.81
N GLY A 177 -6.84 -3.59 -12.60
CA GLY A 177 -5.65 -3.32 -11.82
C GLY A 177 -4.89 -4.60 -11.46
N GLY A 178 -3.56 -4.49 -11.33
CA GLY A 178 -2.69 -5.61 -11.03
C GLY A 178 -2.19 -5.63 -9.59
N LEU A 179 -1.81 -6.84 -9.15
CA LEU A 179 -0.99 -7.04 -7.95
C LEU A 179 0.43 -6.49 -8.18
N LEU A 180 0.98 -6.75 -9.37
CA LEU A 180 2.26 -6.20 -9.82
C LEU A 180 2.02 -5.20 -10.95
N CYS A 181 2.76 -4.08 -10.91
CA CYS A 181 2.72 -3.03 -11.92
C CYS A 181 4.09 -2.88 -12.59
N LEU A 182 4.12 -2.38 -13.81
CA LEU A 182 5.37 -2.18 -14.57
C LEU A 182 6.35 -1.25 -13.82
N TRP A 183 5.88 -0.16 -13.23
CA TRP A 183 6.74 0.78 -12.49
C TRP A 183 7.29 0.22 -11.17
N GLN A 184 6.62 -0.77 -10.55
CA GLN A 184 7.10 -1.39 -9.30
C GLN A 184 8.39 -2.19 -9.50
N ILE A 185 8.67 -2.64 -10.71
CA ILE A 185 9.89 -3.38 -11.05
C ILE A 185 11.03 -2.48 -11.53
N GLU A 186 10.87 -1.16 -11.55
CA GLU A 186 11.93 -0.23 -11.87
C GLU A 186 12.87 -0.03 -10.67
N HIS A 187 14.19 0.12 -10.96
CA HIS A 187 15.20 0.28 -9.91
C HIS A 187 14.96 1.52 -9.03
N ASN A 188 14.50 2.61 -9.64
CA ASN A 188 14.22 3.88 -8.98
C ASN A 188 12.75 4.04 -8.56
N ARG A 189 12.00 2.94 -8.38
CA ARG A 189 10.55 2.95 -8.08
C ARG A 189 10.12 3.88 -6.95
N ASN A 190 11.07 4.23 -6.06
CA ASN A 190 10.79 5.10 -4.92
C ASN A 190 10.85 6.58 -5.28
N ASP A 191 11.55 6.94 -6.35
CA ASP A 191 11.80 8.32 -6.77
C ASP A 191 11.03 8.68 -8.06
N ILE A 192 10.23 7.75 -8.60
CA ILE A 192 9.40 7.98 -9.79
C ILE A 192 8.26 8.91 -9.42
N LYS A 193 8.07 9.98 -10.20
CA LYS A 193 6.96 10.92 -10.06
C LYS A 193 5.62 10.30 -10.42
N PHE A 194 4.53 10.86 -9.90
CA PHE A 194 3.20 10.32 -10.12
C PHE A 194 2.83 10.23 -11.62
N ASP A 195 3.11 11.26 -12.40
CA ASP A 195 2.83 11.25 -13.84
C ASP A 195 3.63 10.19 -14.61
N ASP A 196 4.84 9.88 -14.17
CA ASP A 196 5.64 8.81 -14.78
C ASP A 196 5.12 7.43 -14.38
N TRP A 197 4.54 7.26 -13.19
CA TRP A 197 3.79 6.04 -12.85
C TRP A 197 2.64 5.84 -13.83
N VAL A 198 1.86 6.91 -14.10
CA VAL A 198 0.75 6.84 -15.04
C VAL A 198 1.23 6.48 -16.44
N LYS A 199 2.31 7.12 -16.94
CA LYS A 199 2.89 6.78 -18.24
C LYS A 199 3.30 5.31 -18.32
N LEU A 200 3.91 4.76 -17.27
CA LEU A 200 4.30 3.34 -17.23
C LEU A 200 3.07 2.42 -17.16
N ASP A 201 2.02 2.80 -16.42
CA ASP A 201 0.77 2.08 -16.40
C ASP A 201 0.10 2.06 -17.78
N LEU A 202 0.07 3.19 -18.51
CA LEU A 202 -0.48 3.28 -19.87
C LEU A 202 0.40 2.51 -20.88
N LYS A 203 1.72 2.62 -20.77
CA LYS A 203 2.66 1.84 -21.59
C LYS A 203 2.41 0.34 -21.43
N TYR A 204 2.17 -0.15 -20.20
CA TYR A 204 1.78 -1.54 -19.99
C TYR A 204 0.51 -1.91 -20.75
N ILE A 205 -0.53 -1.06 -20.70
CA ILE A 205 -1.81 -1.31 -21.38
C ILE A 205 -1.61 -1.45 -22.89
N GLU A 206 -0.77 -0.61 -23.49
CA GLU A 206 -0.47 -0.60 -24.92
C GLU A 206 0.36 -1.82 -25.36
N THR A 207 1.34 -2.23 -24.53
CA THR A 207 2.33 -3.24 -24.89
C THR A 207 2.11 -4.60 -24.23
N ARG A 208 1.02 -4.78 -23.50
CA ARG A 208 0.73 -6.00 -22.73
C ARG A 208 0.79 -7.27 -23.59
N SER A 209 1.49 -8.24 -23.12
CA SER A 209 1.62 -9.56 -23.71
C SER A 209 1.97 -10.59 -22.63
N LEU A 210 1.71 -11.86 -22.89
CA LEU A 210 2.10 -12.92 -21.95
C LEU A 210 3.60 -12.92 -21.65
N TRP A 211 4.43 -12.55 -22.63
CA TRP A 211 5.86 -12.45 -22.45
C TRP A 211 6.25 -11.28 -21.52
N LEU A 212 5.62 -10.13 -21.69
CA LEU A 212 5.82 -8.99 -20.80
C LEU A 212 5.37 -9.30 -19.37
N ASP A 213 4.21 -9.94 -19.21
CA ASP A 213 3.69 -10.37 -17.92
C ASP A 213 4.66 -11.31 -17.21
N LEU A 214 5.18 -12.32 -17.90
CA LEU A 214 6.18 -13.25 -17.36
C LEU A 214 7.44 -12.51 -16.93
N LYS A 215 7.92 -11.58 -17.74
CA LYS A 215 9.09 -10.75 -17.41
C LYS A 215 8.85 -9.92 -16.12
N ILE A 216 7.68 -9.32 -15.98
CA ILE A 216 7.30 -8.55 -14.78
C ILE A 216 7.26 -9.46 -13.55
N ILE A 217 6.66 -10.65 -13.65
CA ILE A 217 6.60 -11.62 -12.56
C ILE A 217 8.01 -12.03 -12.11
N LEU A 218 8.86 -12.43 -13.04
CA LEU A 218 10.22 -12.88 -12.72
C LEU A 218 11.04 -11.76 -12.07
N LYS A 219 10.96 -10.53 -12.63
CA LYS A 219 11.68 -9.39 -12.06
C LYS A 219 11.13 -8.98 -10.69
N GLY A 220 9.79 -8.99 -10.51
CA GLY A 220 9.15 -8.73 -9.22
C GLY A 220 9.54 -9.77 -8.16
N ALA A 221 9.53 -11.05 -8.51
CA ALA A 221 9.97 -12.12 -7.60
C ALA A 221 11.45 -11.96 -7.20
N TRP A 222 12.31 -11.64 -8.16
CA TRP A 222 13.72 -11.35 -7.89
C TRP A 222 13.90 -10.21 -6.88
N MET A 223 13.16 -9.11 -7.04
CA MET A 223 13.25 -7.93 -6.15
C MET A 223 12.71 -8.19 -4.73
N VAL A 224 11.90 -9.21 -4.51
CA VAL A 224 11.42 -9.62 -3.18
C VAL A 224 12.43 -10.54 -2.50
N LEU A 225 13.16 -11.34 -3.25
CA LEU A 225 14.09 -12.33 -2.73
C LEU A 225 15.50 -11.75 -2.46
N PHE A 226 15.91 -10.72 -3.22
CA PHE A 226 17.24 -10.10 -3.17
C PHE A 226 17.18 -8.58 -3.06
#